data_f6a4bf1392aca581306f3622a573acea
#
_entry.id   f6a4bf1392aca581306f3622a573acea
#
_cell.length_a   1.000
_cell.length_b   1.000
_cell.length_c   1.000
_cell.angle_alpha   90.00
_cell.angle_beta   90.00
_cell.angle_gamma   90.00
#
_symmetry.space_group_name_H-M   'P 1'
#
loop_
_entity.id
_entity.type
_entity.pdbx_description
1 polymer ?
#
loop_
_entity_poly.entity_id
_entity_poly.type
_entity_poly.pdbx_seq_one_letter_code
_entity_poly.pdbx_strand_id
1 'polypeptide(L)'
;MERPSQNLKTTPLLSLGRFHISEDYGFLLPHPLKELPDHFRPWMEIANELPHLIESHQLQARVNKMPLLDCQFLKSYREQRLAHLVLSFMTMGYVWQRGETQPEEVLPRNLALPLVEVSRNLGLPPILVHSDLVLTNWTPRDPERPLEIGNLDLIVSFPGGESLRGFILVTVLVEKAAVPGIKALVEAVNAISQHSQNTLLQAMQRLRLSIQEITRTLGQMHDYVDPDIFYAVIRIFLSGWKDNPAMPVGLIYEGVSTEPLEYSGGSAAQSTVLHAFDEFLGICHSKESADFLHRMREYMPPSHKDFIEEIQSSPSLRDHILSSGNSQLLTAYNQCVEALADLRSYHIAVVTKYLITAATKAKGRRPNPLPGPSQALEERGTGGTVVLRFLKTVRDKTLEAILHQRD
;
A
#
# COMPACT_ATOMS: atom_id res chain seq x y z
N MET A 1 49.62 -11.40 32.48
CA MET A 1 48.25 -11.91 32.20
C MET A 1 47.45 -10.73 31.67
N GLU A 2 47.45 -10.56 30.36
CA GLU A 2 46.66 -9.56 29.66
C GLU A 2 45.22 -10.05 29.57
N ARG A 3 44.25 -9.26 30.01
CA ARG A 3 42.83 -9.55 29.83
C ARG A 3 42.50 -9.42 28.33
N PRO A 4 41.75 -10.37 27.74
CA PRO A 4 41.32 -10.21 26.36
C PRO A 4 40.37 -9.01 26.27
N SER A 5 40.70 -8.09 25.37
CA SER A 5 39.84 -6.96 24.99
C SER A 5 38.50 -7.54 24.52
N GLN A 6 37.43 -7.22 25.22
CA GLN A 6 36.08 -7.47 24.75
C GLN A 6 35.91 -6.67 23.46
N ASN A 7 35.87 -7.36 22.33
CA ASN A 7 35.38 -6.81 21.08
C ASN A 7 33.91 -6.40 21.32
N LEU A 8 33.68 -5.14 21.60
CA LEU A 8 32.38 -4.52 21.49
C LEU A 8 31.93 -4.71 20.04
N LYS A 9 31.05 -5.68 19.80
CA LYS A 9 30.34 -5.81 18.55
C LYS A 9 29.54 -4.52 18.37
N THR A 10 30.06 -3.57 17.60
CA THR A 10 29.32 -2.40 17.19
C THR A 10 28.15 -2.86 16.35
N THR A 11 26.92 -2.60 16.83
CA THR A 11 25.69 -2.89 16.07
C THR A 11 25.79 -2.13 14.74
N PRO A 12 25.62 -2.81 13.58
CA PRO A 12 25.70 -2.12 12.30
C PRO A 12 24.62 -1.05 12.21
N LEU A 13 24.95 0.11 11.64
CA LEU A 13 24.02 1.20 11.40
C LEU A 13 22.90 0.76 10.46
N LEU A 14 21.68 1.27 10.70
CA LEU A 14 20.55 1.10 9.82
C LEU A 14 20.81 1.82 8.49
N SER A 15 20.53 1.16 7.37
CA SER A 15 20.61 1.76 6.05
C SER A 15 19.48 1.28 5.14
N LEU A 16 18.98 2.16 4.28
CA LEU A 16 17.93 1.83 3.32
C LEU A 16 18.37 0.76 2.32
N GLY A 17 19.64 0.79 1.90
CA GLY A 17 20.20 -0.15 0.91
C GLY A 17 20.14 -1.61 1.34
N ARG A 18 20.25 -1.90 2.64
CA ARG A 18 20.09 -3.25 3.18
C ARG A 18 18.72 -3.88 2.88
N PHE A 19 17.71 -3.04 2.68
CA PHE A 19 16.32 -3.44 2.49
C PHE A 19 15.83 -3.17 1.07
N HIS A 20 16.74 -2.88 0.14
CA HIS A 20 16.42 -2.51 -1.24
C HIS A 20 15.44 -1.32 -1.35
N ILE A 21 15.52 -0.39 -0.41
CA ILE A 21 14.75 0.85 -0.37
C ILE A 21 15.57 1.96 -1.00
N SER A 22 14.97 2.71 -1.94
CA SER A 22 15.65 3.77 -2.66
C SER A 22 15.79 5.04 -1.81
N GLU A 23 16.97 5.67 -1.87
CA GLU A 23 17.19 7.00 -1.29
C GLU A 23 16.36 8.09 -1.96
N ASP A 24 16.07 7.96 -3.26
CA ASP A 24 15.34 8.95 -4.05
C ASP A 24 13.84 8.65 -4.17
N TYR A 25 13.46 7.37 -4.14
CA TYR A 25 12.09 6.92 -4.40
C TYR A 25 11.40 6.26 -3.20
N GLY A 26 12.12 6.03 -2.10
CA GLY A 26 11.57 5.35 -0.94
C GLY A 26 11.11 3.93 -1.27
N PHE A 27 9.86 3.61 -0.96
CA PHE A 27 9.30 2.29 -1.23
C PHE A 27 8.84 2.11 -2.69
N LEU A 28 8.69 3.18 -3.45
CA LEU A 28 8.44 3.09 -4.89
C LEU A 28 9.57 2.34 -5.57
N LEU A 29 9.24 1.47 -6.53
CA LEU A 29 10.24 0.82 -7.36
C LEU A 29 10.82 1.86 -8.34
N PRO A 30 12.13 2.15 -8.30
CA PRO A 30 12.73 3.06 -9.27
C PRO A 30 12.65 2.48 -10.68
N HIS A 31 12.26 3.31 -11.64
CA HIS A 31 12.22 2.94 -13.05
C HIS A 31 11.48 1.62 -13.34
N PRO A 32 10.18 1.52 -12.97
CA PRO A 32 9.43 0.31 -13.24
C PRO A 32 9.35 0.04 -14.74
N LEU A 33 9.35 -1.23 -15.13
CA LEU A 33 9.20 -1.61 -16.53
C LEU A 33 7.76 -1.39 -17.00
N LYS A 34 7.61 -1.03 -18.28
CA LYS A 34 6.31 -0.86 -18.96
C LYS A 34 5.92 -2.08 -19.78
N GLU A 35 6.89 -2.86 -20.21
CA GLU A 35 6.74 -3.98 -21.14
C GLU A 35 7.48 -5.21 -20.61
N LEU A 36 6.85 -6.36 -20.77
CA LEU A 36 7.48 -7.66 -20.59
C LEU A 36 8.16 -8.13 -21.88
N PRO A 37 9.07 -9.12 -21.82
CA PRO A 37 9.61 -9.76 -23.02
C PRO A 37 8.52 -10.29 -23.95
N ASP A 38 8.82 -10.40 -25.24
CA ASP A 38 7.88 -10.80 -26.31
C ASP A 38 7.15 -12.13 -26.04
N HIS A 39 7.77 -13.05 -25.29
CA HIS A 39 7.11 -14.28 -24.86
C HIS A 39 5.79 -14.03 -24.10
N PHE A 40 5.70 -12.91 -23.39
CA PHE A 40 4.53 -12.53 -22.58
C PHE A 40 3.59 -11.56 -23.29
N ARG A 41 3.72 -11.40 -24.61
CA ARG A 41 2.84 -10.55 -25.41
C ARG A 41 1.35 -10.79 -25.16
N PRO A 42 0.86 -12.05 -25.06
CA PRO A 42 -0.55 -12.29 -24.76
C PRO A 42 -1.04 -11.63 -23.47
N TRP A 43 -0.21 -11.58 -22.42
CA TRP A 43 -0.55 -10.87 -21.19
C TRP A 43 -0.60 -9.36 -21.40
N MET A 44 0.40 -8.82 -22.08
CA MET A 44 0.51 -7.37 -22.32
C MET A 44 -0.62 -6.83 -23.19
N GLU A 45 -1.03 -7.56 -24.20
CA GLU A 45 -2.16 -7.19 -25.06
C GLU A 45 -3.46 -7.06 -24.27
N ILE A 46 -3.75 -8.00 -23.38
CA ILE A 46 -4.92 -7.92 -22.50
C ILE A 46 -4.77 -6.77 -21.50
N ALA A 47 -3.60 -6.65 -20.85
CA ALA A 47 -3.36 -5.60 -19.86
C ALA A 47 -3.50 -4.19 -20.44
N ASN A 48 -3.00 -3.97 -21.68
CA ASN A 48 -3.07 -2.67 -22.35
C ASN A 48 -4.50 -2.27 -22.74
N GLU A 49 -5.39 -3.24 -22.91
CA GLU A 49 -6.80 -3.04 -23.27
C GLU A 49 -7.76 -3.30 -22.10
N LEU A 50 -7.25 -3.51 -20.89
CA LEU A 50 -8.01 -4.02 -19.75
C LEU A 50 -9.28 -3.21 -19.45
N PRO A 51 -9.26 -1.88 -19.35
CA PRO A 51 -10.48 -1.10 -19.10
C PRO A 51 -11.56 -1.36 -20.15
N HIS A 52 -11.20 -1.33 -21.42
CA HIS A 52 -12.13 -1.58 -22.53
C HIS A 52 -12.68 -3.00 -22.50
N LEU A 53 -11.83 -4.00 -22.25
CA LEU A 53 -12.26 -5.40 -22.19
C LEU A 53 -13.23 -5.67 -21.03
N ILE A 54 -13.02 -4.99 -19.89
CA ILE A 54 -13.96 -5.07 -18.75
C ILE A 54 -15.29 -4.40 -19.10
N GLU A 55 -15.26 -3.16 -19.59
CA GLU A 55 -16.46 -2.39 -19.95
C GLU A 55 -17.30 -3.04 -21.02
N SER A 56 -16.66 -3.66 -22.02
CA SER A 56 -17.34 -4.38 -23.12
C SER A 56 -17.69 -5.83 -22.77
N HIS A 57 -17.42 -6.30 -21.56
CA HIS A 57 -17.64 -7.69 -21.11
C HIS A 57 -16.92 -8.74 -21.97
N GLN A 58 -15.75 -8.40 -22.53
CA GLN A 58 -14.95 -9.28 -23.37
C GLN A 58 -13.74 -9.90 -22.65
N LEU A 59 -13.43 -9.44 -21.43
CA LEU A 59 -12.21 -9.86 -20.73
C LEU A 59 -12.15 -11.38 -20.51
N GLN A 60 -13.22 -11.98 -20.02
CA GLN A 60 -13.24 -13.42 -19.72
C GLN A 60 -13.02 -14.26 -20.99
N ALA A 61 -13.64 -13.89 -22.12
CA ALA A 61 -13.44 -14.56 -23.38
C ALA A 61 -12.00 -14.47 -23.88
N ARG A 62 -11.37 -13.29 -23.73
CA ARG A 62 -9.97 -13.06 -24.11
C ARG A 62 -9.02 -13.85 -23.21
N VAL A 63 -9.24 -13.85 -21.92
CA VAL A 63 -8.45 -14.63 -20.94
C VAL A 63 -8.59 -16.12 -21.22
N ASN A 64 -9.79 -16.63 -21.46
CA ASN A 64 -10.02 -18.05 -21.70
C ASN A 64 -9.33 -18.58 -22.97
N LYS A 65 -9.06 -17.71 -23.94
CA LYS A 65 -8.30 -18.04 -25.15
C LYS A 65 -6.78 -17.85 -25.01
N MET A 66 -6.34 -17.24 -23.91
CA MET A 66 -4.93 -16.94 -23.68
C MET A 66 -4.15 -18.23 -23.39
N PRO A 67 -2.95 -18.43 -23.96
CA PRO A 67 -2.13 -19.60 -23.66
C PRO A 67 -1.62 -19.54 -22.21
N LEU A 68 -1.34 -20.72 -21.64
CA LEU A 68 -0.57 -20.84 -20.41
C LEU A 68 0.91 -20.56 -20.73
N LEU A 69 1.46 -19.49 -20.18
CA LEU A 69 2.85 -19.08 -20.43
C LEU A 69 3.76 -19.52 -19.30
N ASP A 70 5.01 -19.83 -19.67
CA ASP A 70 6.05 -20.29 -18.73
C ASP A 70 6.79 -19.10 -18.11
N CYS A 71 6.72 -18.96 -16.79
CA CYS A 71 7.36 -17.89 -16.04
C CYS A 71 8.91 -17.96 -16.03
N GLN A 72 9.53 -19.07 -16.45
CA GLN A 72 11.00 -19.18 -16.51
C GLN A 72 11.65 -18.11 -17.41
N PHE A 73 10.89 -17.53 -18.35
CA PHE A 73 11.37 -16.47 -19.23
C PHE A 73 11.35 -15.07 -18.58
N LEU A 74 10.86 -14.94 -17.35
CA LEU A 74 11.03 -13.74 -16.52
C LEU A 74 12.42 -13.78 -15.87
N LYS A 75 13.32 -12.87 -16.23
CA LYS A 75 14.73 -12.94 -15.86
C LYS A 75 15.17 -11.97 -14.78
N SER A 76 14.47 -10.84 -14.62
CA SER A 76 14.83 -9.80 -13.65
C SER A 76 13.75 -9.59 -12.60
N TYR A 77 14.14 -8.97 -11.48
CA TYR A 77 13.20 -8.57 -10.43
C TYR A 77 12.12 -7.63 -10.98
N ARG A 78 12.48 -6.66 -11.85
CA ARG A 78 11.52 -5.75 -12.47
C ARG A 78 10.55 -6.46 -13.40
N GLU A 79 11.00 -7.46 -14.14
CA GLU A 79 10.12 -8.31 -14.95
C GLU A 79 9.13 -9.10 -14.06
N GLN A 80 9.60 -9.69 -12.97
CA GLN A 80 8.74 -10.36 -12.00
C GLN A 80 7.70 -9.41 -11.39
N ARG A 81 8.10 -8.20 -11.04
CA ARG A 81 7.20 -7.18 -10.47
C ARG A 81 6.15 -6.74 -11.50
N LEU A 82 6.53 -6.50 -12.74
CA LEU A 82 5.58 -6.17 -13.81
C LEU A 82 4.63 -7.33 -14.11
N ALA A 83 5.13 -8.56 -14.11
CA ALA A 83 4.30 -9.76 -14.30
C ALA A 83 3.25 -9.87 -13.19
N HIS A 84 3.62 -9.65 -11.92
CA HIS A 84 2.67 -9.66 -10.81
C HIS A 84 1.63 -8.55 -10.96
N LEU A 85 2.03 -7.35 -11.33
CA LEU A 85 1.14 -6.22 -11.62
C LEU A 85 0.12 -6.57 -12.71
N VAL A 86 0.59 -7.06 -13.86
CA VAL A 86 -0.25 -7.40 -15.01
C VAL A 86 -1.22 -8.53 -14.69
N LEU A 87 -0.72 -9.63 -14.11
CA LEU A 87 -1.53 -10.79 -13.77
C LEU A 87 -2.55 -10.50 -12.67
N SER A 88 -2.18 -9.71 -11.67
CA SER A 88 -3.11 -9.35 -10.60
C SER A 88 -4.21 -8.40 -11.06
N PHE A 89 -3.91 -7.43 -11.93
CA PHE A 89 -4.95 -6.58 -12.55
C PHE A 89 -5.92 -7.40 -13.40
N MET A 90 -5.42 -8.31 -14.23
CA MET A 90 -6.28 -9.21 -15.01
C MET A 90 -7.15 -10.08 -14.11
N THR A 91 -6.60 -10.57 -13.01
CA THR A 91 -7.32 -11.38 -12.02
C THR A 91 -8.47 -10.62 -11.38
N MET A 92 -8.22 -9.38 -10.94
CA MET A 92 -9.28 -8.54 -10.35
C MET A 92 -10.37 -8.23 -11.38
N GLY A 93 -10.00 -7.91 -12.60
CA GLY A 93 -10.94 -7.69 -13.70
C GLY A 93 -11.76 -8.94 -14.03
N TYR A 94 -11.13 -10.10 -14.07
CA TYR A 94 -11.78 -11.37 -14.33
C TYR A 94 -12.81 -11.73 -13.26
N VAL A 95 -12.45 -11.58 -11.98
CA VAL A 95 -13.34 -11.90 -10.85
C VAL A 95 -14.53 -10.95 -10.78
N TRP A 96 -14.30 -9.66 -10.97
CA TRP A 96 -15.27 -8.60 -10.71
C TRP A 96 -15.97 -8.02 -11.94
N GLN A 97 -15.65 -8.49 -13.13
CA GLN A 97 -16.17 -7.95 -14.39
C GLN A 97 -17.70 -7.76 -14.40
N ARG A 98 -18.43 -8.68 -13.77
CA ARG A 98 -19.91 -8.66 -13.71
C ARG A 98 -20.47 -8.03 -12.43
N GLY A 99 -19.62 -7.36 -11.64
CA GLY A 99 -20.01 -6.80 -10.36
C GLY A 99 -19.99 -7.82 -9.22
N GLU A 100 -20.27 -7.35 -8.01
CA GLU A 100 -20.17 -8.17 -6.80
C GLU A 100 -21.34 -9.16 -6.61
N THR A 101 -22.43 -8.98 -7.34
CA THR A 101 -23.56 -9.93 -7.31
C THR A 101 -23.30 -11.21 -8.12
N GLN A 102 -22.34 -11.16 -9.04
CA GLN A 102 -21.94 -12.27 -9.90
C GLN A 102 -20.42 -12.39 -10.02
N PRO A 103 -19.69 -12.52 -8.90
CA PRO A 103 -18.23 -12.72 -8.96
C PRO A 103 -17.92 -14.08 -9.57
N GLU A 104 -16.77 -14.19 -10.24
CA GLU A 104 -16.24 -15.49 -10.62
C GLU A 104 -15.65 -16.18 -9.40
N GLU A 105 -15.97 -17.45 -9.23
CA GLU A 105 -15.54 -18.26 -8.09
C GLU A 105 -14.30 -19.11 -8.38
N VAL A 106 -13.94 -19.24 -9.67
CA VAL A 106 -12.79 -20.01 -10.15
C VAL A 106 -11.93 -19.13 -11.06
N LEU A 107 -10.68 -18.93 -10.69
CA LEU A 107 -9.68 -18.29 -11.52
C LEU A 107 -9.10 -19.33 -12.49
N PRO A 108 -9.14 -19.10 -13.81
CA PRO A 108 -8.67 -20.08 -14.78
C PRO A 108 -7.16 -20.35 -14.64
N ARG A 109 -6.78 -21.56 -14.99
CA ARG A 109 -5.42 -22.10 -14.86
C ARG A 109 -4.35 -21.21 -15.50
N ASN A 110 -4.64 -20.62 -16.66
CA ASN A 110 -3.70 -19.76 -17.39
C ASN A 110 -3.41 -18.41 -16.71
N LEU A 111 -4.25 -17.98 -15.76
CA LEU A 111 -3.95 -16.88 -14.82
C LEU A 111 -3.43 -17.39 -13.49
N ALA A 112 -4.09 -18.39 -12.91
CA ALA A 112 -3.81 -18.87 -11.55
C ALA A 112 -2.40 -19.41 -11.39
N LEU A 113 -1.95 -20.28 -12.31
CA LEU A 113 -0.61 -20.88 -12.22
C LEU A 113 0.50 -19.85 -12.30
N PRO A 114 0.58 -18.99 -13.34
CA PRO A 114 1.65 -18.00 -13.40
C PRO A 114 1.56 -16.96 -12.28
N LEU A 115 0.38 -16.53 -11.88
CA LEU A 115 0.23 -15.59 -10.77
C LEU A 115 0.78 -16.17 -9.46
N VAL A 116 0.46 -17.42 -9.14
CA VAL A 116 0.96 -18.08 -7.93
C VAL A 116 2.47 -18.30 -7.99
N GLU A 117 3.01 -18.69 -9.14
CA GLU A 117 4.46 -18.87 -9.32
C GLU A 117 5.23 -17.57 -9.14
N VAL A 118 4.82 -16.51 -9.81
CA VAL A 118 5.43 -15.18 -9.67
C VAL A 118 5.30 -14.66 -8.23
N SER A 119 4.14 -14.86 -7.61
CA SER A 119 3.90 -14.49 -6.22
C SER A 119 4.86 -15.20 -5.25
N ARG A 120 5.07 -16.49 -5.41
CA ARG A 120 6.04 -17.24 -4.62
C ARG A 120 7.47 -16.71 -4.80
N ASN A 121 7.85 -16.41 -6.02
CA ASN A 121 9.19 -15.88 -6.33
C ASN A 121 9.43 -14.52 -5.67
N LEU A 122 8.40 -13.69 -5.58
CA LEU A 122 8.46 -12.36 -4.99
C LEU A 122 8.18 -12.34 -3.48
N GLY A 123 7.62 -13.41 -2.91
CA GLY A 123 7.13 -13.41 -1.53
C GLY A 123 5.89 -12.55 -1.34
N LEU A 124 5.06 -12.41 -2.38
CA LEU A 124 3.79 -11.68 -2.36
C LEU A 124 2.61 -12.66 -2.45
N PRO A 125 1.42 -12.30 -1.95
CA PRO A 125 0.23 -13.11 -2.15
C PRO A 125 -0.28 -13.01 -3.60
N PRO A 126 -0.97 -14.05 -4.10
CA PRO A 126 -1.50 -14.09 -5.47
C PRO A 126 -2.79 -13.30 -5.62
N ILE A 127 -2.73 -12.02 -5.36
CA ILE A 127 -3.80 -11.04 -5.47
C ILE A 127 -3.20 -9.66 -5.71
N LEU A 128 -4.00 -8.71 -6.20
CA LEU A 128 -3.58 -7.32 -6.28
C LEU A 128 -3.29 -6.75 -4.88
N VAL A 129 -2.11 -6.20 -4.71
CA VAL A 129 -1.65 -5.55 -3.48
C VAL A 129 -1.22 -4.11 -3.75
N HIS A 130 -1.04 -3.33 -2.68
CA HIS A 130 -0.56 -1.94 -2.80
C HIS A 130 0.74 -1.82 -3.59
N SER A 131 1.67 -2.77 -3.42
CA SER A 131 2.94 -2.76 -4.15
C SER A 131 2.77 -2.92 -5.68
N ASP A 132 1.69 -3.55 -6.14
CA ASP A 132 1.34 -3.60 -7.56
C ASP A 132 0.65 -2.31 -8.01
N LEU A 133 -0.42 -1.96 -7.32
CA LEU A 133 -1.30 -0.85 -7.69
C LEU A 133 -0.57 0.49 -7.74
N VAL A 134 0.36 0.70 -6.82
CA VAL A 134 1.02 2.00 -6.57
C VAL A 134 2.53 1.95 -6.79
N LEU A 135 3.25 1.03 -6.12
CA LEU A 135 4.71 1.10 -6.07
C LEU A 135 5.38 0.82 -7.43
N THR A 136 4.71 0.10 -8.32
CA THR A 136 5.24 -0.27 -9.65
C THR A 136 4.37 0.18 -10.82
N ASN A 137 3.25 0.85 -10.57
CA ASN A 137 2.27 1.20 -11.59
C ASN A 137 2.32 2.68 -12.00
N TRP A 138 3.52 3.16 -12.28
CA TRP A 138 3.74 4.55 -12.65
C TRP A 138 4.93 4.68 -13.58
N THR A 139 4.92 5.73 -14.41
CA THR A 139 6.05 6.10 -15.26
C THR A 139 6.01 7.60 -15.56
N PRO A 140 7.15 8.32 -15.53
CA PRO A 140 7.17 9.71 -15.94
C PRO A 140 7.03 9.83 -17.45
N ARG A 141 6.28 10.84 -17.90
CA ARG A 141 6.22 11.23 -19.32
C ARG A 141 7.54 11.80 -19.78
N ASP A 142 8.12 12.67 -18.94
CA ASP A 142 9.44 13.27 -19.13
C ASP A 142 10.31 12.93 -17.90
N PRO A 143 11.33 12.06 -18.06
CA PRO A 143 12.18 11.65 -16.95
C PRO A 143 13.01 12.79 -16.35
N GLU A 144 13.23 13.89 -17.06
CA GLU A 144 14.00 15.04 -16.59
C GLU A 144 13.17 16.00 -15.75
N ARG A 145 11.86 15.83 -15.71
CA ARG A 145 10.96 16.66 -14.91
C ARG A 145 10.60 16.00 -13.59
N PRO A 146 10.27 16.79 -12.55
CA PRO A 146 9.81 16.25 -11.27
C PRO A 146 8.57 15.37 -11.41
N LEU A 147 8.40 14.43 -10.47
CA LEU A 147 7.19 13.63 -10.35
C LEU A 147 6.03 14.51 -9.87
N GLU A 148 5.05 14.68 -10.72
CA GLU A 148 3.79 15.39 -10.47
C GLU A 148 2.69 14.75 -11.33
N ILE A 149 1.43 14.97 -11.02
CA ILE A 149 0.32 14.31 -11.72
C ILE A 149 0.38 14.57 -13.23
N GLY A 150 0.68 15.79 -13.65
CA GLY A 150 0.80 16.14 -15.07
C GLY A 150 1.95 15.48 -15.80
N ASN A 151 2.92 14.94 -15.09
CA ASN A 151 4.10 14.27 -15.67
C ASN A 151 4.10 12.73 -15.45
N LEU A 152 3.02 12.15 -14.98
CA LEU A 152 2.93 10.73 -14.70
C LEU A 152 1.85 10.04 -15.52
N ASP A 153 2.12 8.80 -15.92
CA ASP A 153 1.16 7.87 -16.50
C ASP A 153 1.11 6.57 -15.69
N LEU A 154 -0.03 5.87 -15.77
CA LEU A 154 -0.15 4.49 -15.31
C LEU A 154 0.47 3.52 -16.32
N ILE A 155 0.89 2.36 -15.84
CA ILE A 155 1.32 1.24 -16.68
C ILE A 155 0.12 0.35 -17.02
N VAL A 156 -0.71 0.01 -16.02
CA VAL A 156 -1.95 -0.76 -16.17
C VAL A 156 -3.09 -0.01 -15.50
N SER A 157 -4.30 -0.10 -16.06
CA SER A 157 -5.46 0.64 -15.62
C SER A 157 -6.69 -0.26 -15.45
N PHE A 158 -7.59 0.14 -14.54
CA PHE A 158 -8.98 -0.34 -14.48
C PHE A 158 -9.92 0.66 -15.14
N PRO A 159 -11.22 0.32 -15.30
CA PRO A 159 -12.23 1.34 -15.61
C PRO A 159 -12.25 2.46 -14.58
N GLY A 160 -12.65 3.66 -14.99
CA GLY A 160 -12.73 4.84 -14.13
C GLY A 160 -12.05 6.09 -14.67
N GLY A 161 -11.38 5.99 -15.82
CA GLY A 161 -10.80 7.14 -16.55
C GLY A 161 -9.87 7.98 -15.69
N GLU A 162 -10.04 9.30 -15.73
CA GLU A 162 -9.20 10.25 -14.99
C GLU A 162 -9.32 10.11 -13.47
N SER A 163 -10.46 9.63 -12.95
CA SER A 163 -10.62 9.37 -11.50
C SER A 163 -9.77 8.19 -11.05
N LEU A 164 -9.69 7.12 -11.82
CA LEU A 164 -8.79 6.01 -11.51
C LEU A 164 -7.33 6.44 -11.60
N ARG A 165 -6.98 7.14 -12.67
CA ARG A 165 -5.64 7.69 -12.86
C ARG A 165 -5.24 8.55 -11.66
N GLY A 166 -6.10 9.49 -11.26
CA GLY A 166 -5.88 10.36 -10.11
C GLY A 166 -5.73 9.59 -8.80
N PHE A 167 -6.58 8.61 -8.56
CA PHE A 167 -6.53 7.77 -7.36
C PHE A 167 -5.17 7.08 -7.19
N ILE A 168 -4.68 6.45 -8.24
CA ILE A 168 -3.39 5.75 -8.20
C ILE A 168 -2.23 6.74 -8.13
N LEU A 169 -2.21 7.77 -8.98
CA LEU A 169 -1.07 8.70 -9.06
C LEU A 169 -0.96 9.62 -7.84
N VAL A 170 -2.05 10.05 -7.23
CA VAL A 170 -2.00 10.77 -5.95
C VAL A 170 -1.36 9.88 -4.89
N THR A 171 -1.68 8.60 -4.85
CA THR A 171 -1.07 7.64 -3.92
C THR A 171 0.43 7.43 -4.21
N VAL A 172 0.83 7.40 -5.47
CA VAL A 172 2.26 7.41 -5.86
C VAL A 172 2.96 8.64 -5.31
N LEU A 173 2.36 9.82 -5.43
CA LEU A 173 2.93 11.07 -4.92
C LEU A 173 2.95 11.12 -3.39
N VAL A 174 1.99 10.49 -2.70
CA VAL A 174 2.04 10.29 -1.24
C VAL A 174 3.25 9.45 -0.85
N GLU A 175 3.51 8.36 -1.55
CA GLU A 175 4.72 7.54 -1.34
C GLU A 175 6.00 8.37 -1.57
N LYS A 176 6.03 9.19 -2.62
CA LYS A 176 7.17 10.10 -2.90
C LYS A 176 7.34 11.15 -1.80
N ALA A 177 6.28 11.74 -1.29
CA ALA A 177 6.30 12.71 -0.21
C ALA A 177 6.86 12.13 1.10
N ALA A 178 6.74 10.82 1.31
CA ALA A 178 7.29 10.11 2.47
C ALA A 178 8.80 9.92 2.43
N VAL A 179 9.46 10.11 1.28
CA VAL A 179 10.90 9.84 1.12
C VAL A 179 11.77 10.61 2.12
N PRO A 180 11.62 11.93 2.31
CA PRO A 180 12.41 12.65 3.31
C PRO A 180 12.16 12.13 4.74
N GLY A 181 10.94 11.72 5.05
CA GLY A 181 10.57 11.14 6.35
C GLY A 181 11.21 9.78 6.59
N ILE A 182 11.25 8.91 5.60
CA ILE A 182 11.91 7.60 5.67
C ILE A 182 13.42 7.77 5.90
N LYS A 183 14.05 8.68 5.18
CA LYS A 183 15.48 9.02 5.36
C LYS A 183 15.76 9.60 6.74
N ALA A 184 14.91 10.52 7.19
CA ALA A 184 15.00 11.11 8.53
C ALA A 184 14.84 10.07 9.64
N LEU A 185 13.92 9.11 9.47
CA LEU A 185 13.73 8.01 10.40
C LEU A 185 15.00 7.17 10.56
N VAL A 186 15.65 6.82 9.46
CA VAL A 186 16.92 6.08 9.48
C VAL A 186 18.02 6.87 10.18
N GLU A 187 18.15 8.16 9.88
CA GLU A 187 19.10 9.05 10.55
C GLU A 187 18.82 9.15 12.05
N ALA A 188 17.54 9.22 12.44
CA ALA A 188 17.14 9.30 13.84
C ALA A 188 17.47 8.01 14.61
N VAL A 189 17.20 6.84 14.04
CA VAL A 189 17.56 5.56 14.64
C VAL A 189 19.07 5.46 14.87
N ASN A 190 19.85 5.85 13.89
CA ASN A 190 21.31 5.85 13.98
C ASN A 190 21.82 6.91 14.99
N ALA A 191 21.18 8.07 15.07
CA ALA A 191 21.51 9.12 16.02
C ALA A 191 21.30 8.68 17.49
N ILE A 192 20.27 7.90 17.77
CA ILE A 192 20.06 7.30 19.08
C ILE A 192 21.24 6.39 19.45
N SER A 193 21.64 5.50 18.54
CA SER A 193 22.75 4.58 18.75
C SER A 193 24.10 5.30 18.91
N GLN A 194 24.26 6.46 18.28
CA GLN A 194 25.47 7.28 18.34
C GLN A 194 25.42 8.36 19.45
N HIS A 195 24.36 8.43 20.21
CA HIS A 195 24.12 9.42 21.26
C HIS A 195 24.21 10.88 20.77
N SER A 196 23.79 11.14 19.50
CA SER A 196 23.77 12.46 18.91
C SER A 196 22.40 13.12 19.01
N GLN A 197 22.16 13.87 20.10
CA GLN A 197 20.88 14.55 20.33
C GLN A 197 20.56 15.60 19.27
N ASN A 198 21.58 16.33 18.78
CA ASN A 198 21.36 17.35 17.75
C ASN A 198 20.91 16.72 16.40
N THR A 199 21.55 15.63 15.98
CA THR A 199 21.17 14.91 14.77
C THR A 199 19.75 14.32 14.92
N LEU A 200 19.43 13.76 16.08
CA LEU A 200 18.09 13.25 16.37
C LEU A 200 17.03 14.36 16.30
N LEU A 201 17.30 15.52 16.88
CA LEU A 201 16.39 16.67 16.84
C LEU A 201 16.10 17.11 15.40
N GLN A 202 17.15 17.27 14.59
CA GLN A 202 17.03 17.67 13.19
C GLN A 202 16.27 16.61 12.36
N ALA A 203 16.54 15.32 12.61
CA ALA A 203 15.85 14.24 11.93
C ALA A 203 14.33 14.22 12.25
N MET A 204 13.96 14.40 13.52
CA MET A 204 12.54 14.49 13.91
C MET A 204 11.84 15.70 13.29
N GLN A 205 12.51 16.83 13.17
CA GLN A 205 11.96 18.02 12.49
C GLN A 205 11.68 17.74 11.00
N ARG A 206 12.58 17.04 10.32
CA ARG A 206 12.38 16.62 8.91
C ARG A 206 11.28 15.57 8.77
N LEU A 207 11.19 14.65 9.71
CA LEU A 207 10.11 13.66 9.73
C LEU A 207 8.73 14.34 9.83
N ARG A 208 8.60 15.30 10.76
CA ARG A 208 7.39 16.12 10.89
C ARG A 208 7.00 16.77 9.57
N LEU A 209 7.94 17.45 8.90
CA LEU A 209 7.69 18.13 7.63
C LEU A 209 7.26 17.16 6.54
N SER A 210 7.87 15.98 6.48
CA SER A 210 7.47 14.93 5.53
C SER A 210 6.05 14.43 5.78
N ILE A 211 5.67 14.20 7.03
CA ILE A 211 4.30 13.78 7.39
C ILE A 211 3.29 14.85 6.99
N GLN A 212 3.60 16.13 7.22
CA GLN A 212 2.76 17.24 6.79
C GLN A 212 2.63 17.32 5.26
N GLU A 213 3.72 17.05 4.53
CA GLU A 213 3.69 16.97 3.07
C GLU A 213 2.84 15.81 2.56
N ILE A 214 2.87 14.66 3.22
CA ILE A 214 1.98 13.54 2.93
C ILE A 214 0.51 13.96 3.04
N THR A 215 0.16 14.66 4.10
CA THR A 215 -1.21 15.15 4.33
C THR A 215 -1.64 16.10 3.21
N ARG A 216 -0.79 17.05 2.85
CA ARG A 216 -1.06 18.00 1.76
C ARG A 216 -1.21 17.29 0.42
N THR A 217 -0.33 16.33 0.11
CA THR A 217 -0.36 15.55 -1.12
C THR A 217 -1.62 14.71 -1.22
N LEU A 218 -2.05 14.09 -0.11
CA LEU A 218 -3.31 13.33 -0.05
C LEU A 218 -4.52 14.22 -0.39
N GLY A 219 -4.46 15.51 -0.08
CA GLY A 219 -5.50 16.49 -0.45
C GLY A 219 -5.76 16.61 -1.94
N GLN A 220 -4.81 16.22 -2.80
CA GLN A 220 -5.00 16.20 -4.25
C GLN A 220 -6.06 15.18 -4.70
N MET A 221 -6.45 14.22 -3.85
CA MET A 221 -7.59 13.34 -4.13
C MET A 221 -8.86 14.15 -4.46
N HIS A 222 -9.09 15.25 -3.77
CA HIS A 222 -10.26 16.10 -4.00
C HIS A 222 -10.28 16.75 -5.39
N ASP A 223 -9.12 16.98 -5.98
CA ASP A 223 -8.99 17.64 -7.29
C ASP A 223 -9.03 16.66 -8.46
N TYR A 224 -8.61 15.41 -8.26
CA TYR A 224 -8.40 14.44 -9.32
C TYR A 224 -9.29 13.22 -9.30
N VAL A 225 -10.05 13.01 -8.22
CA VAL A 225 -10.91 11.83 -8.06
C VAL A 225 -12.34 12.25 -7.77
N ASP A 226 -13.25 11.86 -8.66
CA ASP A 226 -14.69 12.01 -8.44
C ASP A 226 -15.18 10.95 -7.45
N PRO A 227 -15.81 11.31 -6.31
CA PRO A 227 -16.29 10.36 -5.32
C PRO A 227 -17.31 9.36 -5.87
N ASP A 228 -18.21 9.80 -6.75
CA ASP A 228 -19.25 8.94 -7.31
C ASP A 228 -18.65 7.89 -8.24
N ILE A 229 -17.64 8.24 -9.04
CA ILE A 229 -16.90 7.31 -9.91
C ILE A 229 -16.07 6.34 -9.08
N PHE A 230 -15.38 6.83 -8.05
CA PHE A 230 -14.62 5.97 -7.16
C PHE A 230 -15.52 4.91 -6.52
N TYR A 231 -16.63 5.32 -5.95
CA TYR A 231 -17.57 4.44 -5.27
C TYR A 231 -18.24 3.44 -6.21
N ALA A 232 -18.72 3.91 -7.36
CA ALA A 232 -19.53 3.10 -8.28
C ALA A 232 -18.71 2.21 -9.22
N VAL A 233 -17.48 2.60 -9.56
CA VAL A 233 -16.69 1.96 -10.63
C VAL A 233 -15.37 1.39 -10.13
N ILE A 234 -14.60 2.16 -9.36
CA ILE A 234 -13.20 1.80 -9.03
C ILE A 234 -13.12 0.80 -7.90
N ARG A 235 -13.85 1.04 -6.82
CA ARG A 235 -13.69 0.34 -5.54
C ARG A 235 -13.79 -1.18 -5.65
N ILE A 236 -14.68 -1.69 -6.48
CA ILE A 236 -14.89 -3.14 -6.61
C ILE A 236 -13.62 -3.87 -7.05
N PHE A 237 -12.83 -3.28 -7.95
CA PHE A 237 -11.60 -3.89 -8.47
C PHE A 237 -10.47 -3.97 -7.44
N LEU A 238 -10.61 -3.27 -6.31
CA LEU A 238 -9.68 -3.34 -5.19
C LEU A 238 -10.08 -4.40 -4.16
N SER A 239 -11.29 -4.94 -4.27
CA SER A 239 -11.86 -5.86 -3.29
C SER A 239 -11.22 -7.24 -3.38
N GLY A 240 -10.92 -7.84 -2.23
CA GLY A 240 -10.42 -9.19 -2.12
C GLY A 240 -11.52 -10.22 -1.84
N TRP A 241 -11.08 -11.41 -1.49
CA TRP A 241 -11.92 -12.56 -1.17
C TRP A 241 -11.56 -13.21 0.16
N LYS A 242 -11.22 -12.37 1.12
CA LYS A 242 -11.16 -12.69 2.55
C LYS A 242 -12.14 -11.79 3.29
N ASP A 243 -12.97 -12.40 4.15
CA ASP A 243 -13.99 -11.68 4.92
C ASP A 243 -14.92 -10.82 4.04
N ASN A 244 -15.18 -11.28 2.83
CA ASN A 244 -16.02 -10.62 1.84
C ASN A 244 -17.30 -11.42 1.62
N PRO A 245 -18.48 -10.87 1.98
CA PRO A 245 -19.77 -11.57 1.81
C PRO A 245 -20.10 -11.93 0.36
N ALA A 246 -19.55 -11.20 -0.63
CA ALA A 246 -19.72 -11.53 -2.04
C ALA A 246 -18.96 -12.81 -2.45
N MET A 247 -17.90 -13.16 -1.70
CA MET A 247 -17.10 -14.37 -1.91
C MET A 247 -16.87 -15.09 -0.56
N PRO A 248 -17.91 -15.68 0.01
CA PRO A 248 -17.89 -16.14 1.41
C PRO A 248 -16.91 -17.27 1.70
N VAL A 249 -16.52 -18.03 0.67
CA VAL A 249 -15.56 -19.14 0.80
C VAL A 249 -14.20 -18.86 0.15
N GLY A 250 -14.05 -17.71 -0.50
CA GLY A 250 -12.82 -17.37 -1.23
C GLY A 250 -12.85 -17.70 -2.72
N LEU A 251 -11.67 -17.76 -3.34
CA LEU A 251 -11.48 -18.01 -4.77
C LEU A 251 -10.72 -19.32 -4.99
N ILE A 252 -11.18 -20.14 -5.92
CA ILE A 252 -10.48 -21.35 -6.36
C ILE A 252 -9.46 -20.94 -7.43
N TYR A 253 -8.19 -21.25 -7.18
CA TYR A 253 -7.10 -21.07 -8.14
C TYR A 253 -6.89 -22.37 -8.89
N GLU A 254 -7.48 -22.48 -10.09
CA GLU A 254 -7.46 -23.71 -10.87
C GLU A 254 -6.03 -24.20 -11.18
N GLY A 255 -5.77 -25.44 -10.87
CA GLY A 255 -4.46 -26.05 -11.03
C GLY A 255 -3.49 -25.82 -9.87
N VAL A 256 -3.85 -24.93 -8.92
CA VAL A 256 -3.07 -24.64 -7.71
C VAL A 256 -3.67 -25.34 -6.49
N SER A 257 -4.96 -25.17 -6.28
CA SER A 257 -5.70 -25.74 -5.15
C SER A 257 -7.10 -26.12 -5.55
N THR A 258 -7.61 -27.22 -5.02
CA THR A 258 -9.01 -27.63 -5.17
C THR A 258 -9.92 -26.90 -4.17
N GLU A 259 -9.34 -26.44 -3.06
CA GLU A 259 -10.03 -25.66 -2.03
C GLU A 259 -9.93 -24.16 -2.33
N PRO A 260 -10.98 -23.37 -2.04
CA PRO A 260 -10.92 -21.92 -2.16
C PRO A 260 -9.85 -21.33 -1.24
N LEU A 261 -9.18 -20.28 -1.72
CA LEU A 261 -8.19 -19.53 -0.96
C LEU A 261 -8.74 -18.12 -0.66
N GLU A 262 -8.37 -17.59 0.50
CA GLU A 262 -8.80 -16.29 0.97
C GLU A 262 -7.62 -15.30 1.02
N TYR A 263 -7.78 -14.15 0.34
CA TYR A 263 -6.81 -13.05 0.39
C TYR A 263 -7.52 -11.71 0.52
N SER A 264 -6.94 -10.80 1.31
CA SER A 264 -7.39 -9.42 1.42
C SER A 264 -7.10 -8.65 0.14
N GLY A 265 -7.97 -7.74 -0.24
CA GLY A 265 -7.77 -6.85 -1.38
C GLY A 265 -6.71 -5.77 -1.14
N GLY A 266 -6.43 -5.00 -2.18
CA GLY A 266 -5.49 -3.87 -2.13
C GLY A 266 -5.97 -2.79 -1.17
N SER A 267 -5.08 -2.35 -0.28
CA SER A 267 -5.39 -1.39 0.78
C SER A 267 -4.20 -0.49 1.08
N ALA A 268 -4.47 0.77 1.42
CA ALA A 268 -3.46 1.68 1.94
C ALA A 268 -2.79 1.17 3.25
N ALA A 269 -3.47 0.29 4.00
CA ALA A 269 -2.89 -0.41 5.16
C ALA A 269 -1.71 -1.33 4.80
N GLN A 270 -1.50 -1.61 3.53
CA GLN A 270 -0.35 -2.36 3.00
C GLN A 270 0.82 -1.45 2.63
N SER A 271 0.67 -0.13 2.72
CA SER A 271 1.79 0.81 2.58
C SER A 271 2.73 0.69 3.77
N THR A 272 4.01 0.53 3.50
CA THR A 272 5.04 0.40 4.54
C THR A 272 5.27 1.70 5.32
N VAL A 273 4.93 2.85 4.75
CA VAL A 273 5.21 4.18 5.31
C VAL A 273 4.68 4.35 6.72
N LEU A 274 3.38 4.16 6.91
CA LEU A 274 2.75 4.38 8.22
C LEU A 274 3.15 3.31 9.24
N HIS A 275 3.40 2.08 8.80
CA HIS A 275 3.94 1.04 9.67
C HIS A 275 5.33 1.42 10.23
N ALA A 276 6.21 1.94 9.36
CA ALA A 276 7.53 2.39 9.76
C ALA A 276 7.46 3.56 10.74
N PHE A 277 6.61 4.54 10.47
CA PHE A 277 6.43 5.69 11.38
C PHE A 277 5.82 5.28 12.72
N ASP A 278 4.84 4.39 12.73
CA ASP A 278 4.24 3.86 13.96
C ASP A 278 5.27 3.14 14.83
N GLU A 279 6.06 2.25 14.25
CA GLU A 279 7.09 1.52 14.99
C GLU A 279 8.18 2.47 15.53
N PHE A 280 8.62 3.43 14.73
CA PHE A 280 9.62 4.40 15.15
C PHE A 280 9.12 5.31 16.28
N LEU A 281 7.90 5.83 16.16
CA LEU A 281 7.29 6.71 17.16
C LEU A 281 6.74 5.96 18.38
N GLY A 282 6.70 4.63 18.33
CA GLY A 282 6.22 3.79 19.43
C GLY A 282 4.70 3.87 19.64
N ILE A 283 3.94 3.97 18.55
CA ILE A 283 2.47 3.98 18.60
C ILE A 283 1.97 2.60 18.98
N CYS A 284 1.22 2.49 20.08
CA CYS A 284 0.64 1.24 20.55
C CYS A 284 -0.81 1.11 20.11
N HIS A 285 -1.05 0.24 19.14
CA HIS A 285 -2.40 -0.04 18.63
C HIS A 285 -3.18 -0.98 19.55
N SER A 286 -4.52 -0.94 19.44
CA SER A 286 -5.38 -1.96 20.07
C SER A 286 -5.06 -3.34 19.50
N LYS A 287 -5.38 -4.40 20.25
CA LYS A 287 -5.11 -5.77 19.78
C LYS A 287 -5.73 -6.05 18.42
N GLU A 288 -6.99 -5.69 18.20
CA GLU A 288 -7.70 -5.87 16.92
C GLU A 288 -7.01 -5.15 15.79
N SER A 289 -6.63 -3.87 15.98
CA SER A 289 -5.91 -3.09 14.97
C SER A 289 -4.51 -3.61 14.72
N ALA A 290 -3.79 -4.00 15.76
CA ALA A 290 -2.44 -4.58 15.64
C ALA A 290 -2.47 -5.90 14.87
N ASP A 291 -3.40 -6.79 15.16
CA ASP A 291 -3.56 -8.07 14.45
C ASP A 291 -3.83 -7.86 12.96
N PHE A 292 -4.71 -6.90 12.62
CA PHE A 292 -4.98 -6.52 11.24
C PHE A 292 -3.74 -5.94 10.55
N LEU A 293 -3.04 -5.00 11.17
CA LEU A 293 -1.84 -4.39 10.61
C LEU A 293 -0.71 -5.40 10.43
N HIS A 294 -0.52 -6.32 11.38
CA HIS A 294 0.45 -7.42 11.23
C HIS A 294 0.11 -8.30 10.03
N ARG A 295 -1.17 -8.63 9.83
CA ARG A 295 -1.60 -9.38 8.65
C ARG A 295 -1.32 -8.62 7.36
N MET A 296 -1.49 -7.31 7.34
CA MET A 296 -1.19 -6.46 6.16
C MET A 296 0.30 -6.45 5.80
N ARG A 297 1.19 -6.69 6.74
CA ARG A 297 2.63 -6.80 6.47
C ARG A 297 2.97 -8.00 5.58
N GLU A 298 2.15 -9.05 5.59
CA GLU A 298 2.30 -10.20 4.68
C GLU A 298 1.95 -9.88 3.21
N TYR A 299 1.39 -8.70 2.96
CA TYR A 299 1.02 -8.18 1.64
C TYR A 299 2.04 -7.15 1.11
N MET A 300 3.16 -6.99 1.80
CA MET A 300 4.28 -6.11 1.41
C MET A 300 5.41 -6.90 0.77
N PRO A 301 6.24 -6.25 -0.06
CA PRO A 301 7.53 -6.85 -0.43
C PRO A 301 8.31 -7.28 0.83
N PRO A 302 8.88 -8.49 0.86
CA PRO A 302 9.54 -9.02 2.06
C PRO A 302 10.60 -8.10 2.66
N SER A 303 11.42 -7.45 1.82
CA SER A 303 12.44 -6.51 2.30
C SER A 303 11.86 -5.28 3.00
N HIS A 304 10.66 -4.83 2.61
CA HIS A 304 9.96 -3.72 3.28
C HIS A 304 9.42 -4.15 4.64
N LYS A 305 8.89 -5.36 4.75
CA LYS A 305 8.50 -5.95 6.03
C LYS A 305 9.70 -6.09 6.96
N ASP A 306 10.84 -6.59 6.46
CA ASP A 306 12.07 -6.71 7.23
C ASP A 306 12.55 -5.33 7.76
N PHE A 307 12.37 -4.27 6.99
CA PHE A 307 12.67 -2.90 7.42
C PHE A 307 11.82 -2.47 8.64
N ILE A 308 10.53 -2.76 8.62
CA ILE A 308 9.63 -2.48 9.75
C ILE A 308 10.09 -3.26 10.99
N GLU A 309 10.41 -4.53 10.84
CA GLU A 309 10.88 -5.41 11.93
C GLU A 309 12.22 -4.92 12.51
N GLU A 310 13.13 -4.44 11.67
CA GLU A 310 14.40 -3.85 12.12
C GLU A 310 14.18 -2.57 12.93
N ILE A 311 13.25 -1.72 12.54
CA ILE A 311 12.88 -0.51 13.31
C ILE A 311 12.29 -0.94 14.66
N GLN A 312 11.40 -1.91 14.68
CA GLN A 312 10.81 -2.45 15.91
C GLN A 312 11.85 -2.98 16.87
N SER A 313 12.92 -3.60 16.35
CA SER A 313 14.03 -4.15 17.15
C SER A 313 15.10 -3.12 17.53
N SER A 314 15.00 -1.90 17.02
CA SER A 314 15.92 -0.80 17.30
C SER A 314 15.66 -0.20 18.67
N PRO A 315 16.62 0.53 19.28
CA PRO A 315 16.40 1.22 20.55
C PRO A 315 15.16 2.10 20.54
N SER A 316 14.37 2.06 21.60
CA SER A 316 13.14 2.83 21.71
C SER A 316 13.39 4.33 21.74
N LEU A 317 12.83 5.04 20.75
CA LEU A 317 12.85 6.51 20.70
C LEU A 317 12.19 7.10 21.95
N ARG A 318 11.05 6.57 22.38
CA ARG A 318 10.30 7.07 23.55
C ARG A 318 11.13 6.98 24.81
N ASP A 319 11.77 5.84 25.05
CA ASP A 319 12.62 5.64 26.24
C ASP A 319 13.83 6.57 26.20
N HIS A 320 14.42 6.76 25.02
CA HIS A 320 15.54 7.68 24.84
C HIS A 320 15.15 9.13 25.17
N ILE A 321 14.01 9.59 24.68
CA ILE A 321 13.51 10.95 24.94
C ILE A 321 13.19 11.14 26.42
N LEU A 322 12.50 10.22 27.05
CA LEU A 322 12.12 10.28 28.47
C LEU A 322 13.36 10.26 29.36
N SER A 323 14.37 9.46 29.05
CA SER A 323 15.61 9.38 29.81
C SER A 323 16.56 10.56 29.59
N SER A 324 16.44 11.24 28.46
CA SER A 324 17.34 12.37 28.13
C SER A 324 17.06 13.63 28.94
N GLY A 325 15.83 13.82 29.41
CA GLY A 325 15.39 15.06 30.04
C GLY A 325 15.43 16.30 29.13
N ASN A 326 15.60 16.11 27.82
CA ASN A 326 15.72 17.18 26.85
C ASN A 326 14.35 17.64 26.36
N SER A 327 13.93 18.84 26.77
CA SER A 327 12.63 19.42 26.42
C SER A 327 12.45 19.67 24.92
N GLN A 328 13.55 19.96 24.18
CA GLN A 328 13.47 20.15 22.73
C GLN A 328 13.18 18.84 22.00
N LEU A 329 13.80 17.74 22.43
CA LEU A 329 13.51 16.41 21.88
C LEU A 329 12.08 15.99 22.18
N LEU A 330 11.59 16.25 23.40
CA LEU A 330 10.20 15.98 23.79
C LEU A 330 9.21 16.76 22.90
N THR A 331 9.45 18.04 22.69
CA THR A 331 8.61 18.87 21.83
C THR A 331 8.63 18.38 20.39
N ALA A 332 9.79 18.08 19.83
CA ALA A 332 9.92 17.57 18.47
C ALA A 332 9.24 16.21 18.28
N TYR A 333 9.34 15.32 19.25
CA TYR A 333 8.65 14.05 19.25
C TYR A 333 7.12 14.24 19.22
N ASN A 334 6.60 15.06 20.15
CA ASN A 334 5.15 15.33 20.21
C ASN A 334 4.64 15.97 18.93
N GLN A 335 5.41 16.84 18.29
CA GLN A 335 5.06 17.43 17.01
C GLN A 335 4.98 16.39 15.86
N CYS A 336 5.85 15.38 15.86
CA CYS A 336 5.74 14.26 14.92
C CYS A 336 4.47 13.44 15.16
N VAL A 337 4.16 13.13 16.42
CA VAL A 337 2.93 12.40 16.79
C VAL A 337 1.68 13.19 16.39
N GLU A 338 1.64 14.49 16.66
CA GLU A 338 0.55 15.37 16.26
C GLU A 338 0.38 15.41 14.74
N ALA A 339 1.47 15.54 13.99
CA ALA A 339 1.44 15.53 12.52
C ALA A 339 0.89 14.19 11.98
N LEU A 340 1.26 13.08 12.59
CA LEU A 340 0.75 11.76 12.21
C LEU A 340 -0.75 11.61 12.56
N ALA A 341 -1.18 12.13 13.71
CA ALA A 341 -2.59 12.15 14.08
C ALA A 341 -3.42 13.04 13.15
N ASP A 342 -2.88 14.18 12.75
CA ASP A 342 -3.51 15.09 11.77
C ASP A 342 -3.67 14.41 10.40
N LEU A 343 -2.65 13.69 9.93
CA LEU A 343 -2.72 12.88 8.72
C LEU A 343 -3.85 11.83 8.82
N ARG A 344 -3.95 11.14 9.94
CA ARG A 344 -4.99 10.14 10.18
C ARG A 344 -6.38 10.75 10.24
N SER A 345 -6.54 11.91 10.86
CA SER A 345 -7.80 12.65 10.87
C SER A 345 -8.21 13.10 9.47
N TYR A 346 -7.25 13.58 8.69
CA TYR A 346 -7.50 13.97 7.30
C TYR A 346 -7.90 12.77 6.43
N HIS A 347 -7.22 11.64 6.60
CA HIS A 347 -7.57 10.40 5.92
C HIS A 347 -8.99 9.91 6.25
N ILE A 348 -9.43 10.04 7.49
CA ILE A 348 -10.81 9.77 7.89
C ILE A 348 -11.79 10.66 7.11
N ALA A 349 -11.49 11.94 6.94
CA ALA A 349 -12.32 12.86 6.17
C ALA A 349 -12.41 12.45 4.70
N VAL A 350 -11.30 12.06 4.09
CA VAL A 350 -11.24 11.54 2.71
C VAL A 350 -12.09 10.28 2.58
N VAL A 351 -11.88 9.28 3.44
CA VAL A 351 -12.64 8.03 3.41
C VAL A 351 -14.14 8.28 3.62
N THR A 352 -14.50 9.18 4.51
CA THR A 352 -15.91 9.58 4.71
C THR A 352 -16.53 10.12 3.43
N LYS A 353 -15.83 11.02 2.73
CA LYS A 353 -16.30 11.59 1.47
C LYS A 353 -16.45 10.52 0.37
N TYR A 354 -15.44 9.67 0.18
CA TYR A 354 -15.36 8.74 -0.95
C TYR A 354 -16.11 7.43 -0.75
N LEU A 355 -16.33 7.01 0.47
CA LEU A 355 -17.05 5.76 0.77
C LEU A 355 -18.44 6.02 1.38
N ILE A 356 -18.54 6.84 2.42
CA ILE A 356 -19.79 6.97 3.19
C ILE A 356 -20.75 7.96 2.52
N THR A 357 -20.30 9.17 2.22
CA THR A 357 -21.13 10.20 1.58
C THR A 357 -21.55 9.78 0.17
N ALA A 358 -20.63 9.21 -0.61
CA ALA A 358 -20.91 8.67 -1.94
C ALA A 358 -21.94 7.54 -1.89
N ALA A 359 -21.83 6.61 -0.93
CA ALA A 359 -22.79 5.54 -0.70
C ALA A 359 -24.18 6.08 -0.39
N THR A 360 -24.30 7.07 0.49
CA THR A 360 -25.56 7.68 0.86
C THR A 360 -26.23 8.36 -0.32
N LYS A 361 -25.47 9.08 -1.15
CA LYS A 361 -25.98 9.68 -2.39
C LYS A 361 -26.49 8.64 -3.39
N ALA A 362 -25.77 7.52 -3.55
CA ALA A 362 -26.16 6.44 -4.44
C ALA A 362 -27.49 5.80 -4.02
N LYS A 363 -27.73 5.62 -2.72
CA LYS A 363 -29.02 5.12 -2.18
C LYS A 363 -30.18 6.07 -2.46
N GLY A 364 -29.95 7.38 -2.40
CA GLY A 364 -30.98 8.38 -2.64
C GLY A 364 -31.37 8.56 -4.11
N ARG A 365 -30.59 8.06 -5.05
CA ARG A 365 -30.79 8.24 -6.50
C ARG A 365 -31.49 7.10 -7.21
N ARG A 366 -31.98 6.05 -6.51
CA ARG A 366 -32.69 4.95 -7.16
C ARG A 366 -34.05 5.42 -7.74
N PRO A 367 -34.34 5.13 -9.04
CA PRO A 367 -34.32 3.79 -9.63
C PRO A 367 -33.48 3.70 -10.92
N ASN A 368 -32.30 3.16 -10.88
CA ASN A 368 -31.62 2.72 -12.08
C ASN A 368 -30.79 1.44 -11.82
N PRO A 369 -30.85 0.45 -12.74
CA PRO A 369 -30.48 -0.93 -12.46
C PRO A 369 -28.99 -1.26 -12.58
N LEU A 370 -28.10 -0.33 -12.32
CA LEU A 370 -26.71 -0.69 -12.08
C LEU A 370 -26.64 -1.25 -10.66
N PRO A 371 -26.20 -2.50 -10.47
CA PRO A 371 -26.04 -3.04 -9.15
C PRO A 371 -25.00 -2.22 -8.41
N GLY A 372 -25.46 -1.39 -7.47
CA GLY A 372 -24.57 -0.73 -6.53
C GLY A 372 -23.90 -1.80 -5.65
N PRO A 373 -22.72 -1.52 -5.09
CA PRO A 373 -22.06 -2.44 -4.18
C PRO A 373 -22.99 -2.79 -3.01
N SER A 374 -22.87 -4.03 -2.49
CA SER A 374 -23.69 -4.48 -1.37
C SER A 374 -23.43 -3.63 -0.13
N GLN A 375 -24.41 -3.54 0.74
CA GLN A 375 -24.31 -2.80 2.00
C GLN A 375 -23.12 -3.26 2.87
N ALA A 376 -22.68 -4.51 2.71
CA ALA A 376 -21.53 -5.06 3.42
C ALA A 376 -20.17 -4.46 2.95
N LEU A 377 -20.05 -4.07 1.68
CA LEU A 377 -18.86 -3.37 1.17
C LEU A 377 -18.88 -1.87 1.45
N GLU A 378 -20.05 -1.29 1.74
CA GLU A 378 -20.20 0.14 2.03
C GLU A 378 -19.52 0.55 3.34
N GLU A 379 -19.47 -0.35 4.33
CA GLU A 379 -18.91 -0.10 5.65
C GLU A 379 -17.52 -0.71 5.86
N ARG A 380 -17.05 -1.54 4.92
CA ARG A 380 -15.77 -2.25 5.03
C ARG A 380 -14.75 -1.71 4.03
N GLY A 381 -13.50 -1.55 4.49
CA GLY A 381 -12.37 -1.33 3.61
C GLY A 381 -12.07 -2.57 2.75
N THR A 382 -11.31 -2.41 1.67
CA THR A 382 -10.92 -3.49 0.76
C THR A 382 -10.10 -4.60 1.44
N GLY A 383 -9.54 -4.33 2.62
CA GLY A 383 -8.85 -5.27 3.48
C GLY A 383 -9.75 -6.07 4.44
N GLY A 384 -11.09 -5.94 4.37
CA GLY A 384 -12.04 -6.69 5.19
C GLY A 384 -12.30 -6.12 6.60
N THR A 385 -12.01 -4.83 6.84
CA THR A 385 -12.27 -4.13 8.11
C THR A 385 -13.49 -3.22 8.02
N VAL A 386 -14.11 -2.91 9.17
CA VAL A 386 -15.06 -1.80 9.31
C VAL A 386 -14.24 -0.52 9.31
N VAL A 387 -14.13 0.11 8.16
CA VAL A 387 -13.08 1.10 7.85
C VAL A 387 -13.07 2.30 8.78
N LEU A 388 -14.22 2.92 9.06
CA LEU A 388 -14.23 4.12 9.90
C LEU A 388 -13.88 3.83 11.36
N ARG A 389 -14.36 2.69 11.88
CA ARG A 389 -14.03 2.25 13.25
C ARG A 389 -12.53 2.02 13.39
N PHE A 390 -11.95 1.30 12.46
CA PHE A 390 -10.51 1.05 12.42
C PHE A 390 -9.71 2.34 12.36
N LEU A 391 -10.02 3.23 11.41
CA LEU A 391 -9.29 4.48 11.23
C LEU A 391 -9.37 5.41 12.46
N LYS A 392 -10.54 5.52 13.08
CA LYS A 392 -10.72 6.30 14.31
C LYS A 392 -9.93 5.71 15.47
N THR A 393 -9.97 4.40 15.65
CA THR A 393 -9.21 3.71 16.71
C THR A 393 -7.71 3.93 16.55
N VAL A 394 -7.19 3.79 15.34
CA VAL A 394 -5.77 4.00 15.04
C VAL A 394 -5.35 5.45 15.27
N ARG A 395 -6.19 6.43 14.88
CA ARG A 395 -5.94 7.84 15.17
C ARG A 395 -5.91 8.12 16.66
N ASP A 396 -6.88 7.63 17.42
CA ASP A 396 -6.99 7.87 18.86
C ASP A 396 -5.79 7.26 19.60
N LYS A 397 -5.36 6.06 19.21
CA LYS A 397 -4.14 5.43 19.73
C LYS A 397 -2.87 6.23 19.38
N THR A 398 -2.84 6.89 18.23
CA THR A 398 -1.74 7.80 17.89
C THR A 398 -1.66 8.96 18.86
N LEU A 399 -2.79 9.61 19.20
CA LEU A 399 -2.84 10.70 20.16
C LEU A 399 -2.42 10.28 21.59
N GLU A 400 -2.67 9.02 21.99
CA GLU A 400 -2.24 8.50 23.27
C GLU A 400 -0.71 8.42 23.42
N ALA A 401 0.04 8.50 22.31
CA ALA A 401 1.50 8.46 22.33
C ALA A 401 2.13 9.80 22.73
N ILE A 402 1.39 10.89 22.81
CA ILE A 402 1.87 12.19 23.28
C ILE A 402 2.51 12.02 24.67
N LEU A 403 3.72 12.53 24.83
CA LEU A 403 4.47 12.49 26.09
C LEU A 403 4.25 13.77 26.87
N HIS A 404 4.07 13.63 28.18
CA HIS A 404 3.98 14.75 29.11
C HIS A 404 5.28 14.88 29.90
N GLN A 405 5.72 16.11 30.14
CA GLN A 405 6.80 16.34 31.09
C GLN A 405 6.38 15.74 32.44
N ARG A 406 7.22 14.87 32.98
CA ARG A 406 7.07 14.49 34.39
C ARG A 406 7.52 15.70 35.22
N ASP A 407 6.62 16.22 36.04
CA ASP A 407 6.92 17.23 37.06
C ASP A 407 8.04 16.76 37.99
#